data_14d955e30f0c6fe24698283841c4de69
#
_entry.id   14d955e30f0c6fe24698283841c4de69
#
_cell.length_a   1.000
_cell.length_b   1.000
_cell.length_c   1.000
_cell.angle_alpha   90.00
_cell.angle_beta   90.00
_cell.angle_gamma   90.00
#
_symmetry.space_group_name_H-M   'P 1'
#
loop_
_entity.id
_entity.type
_entity.pdbx_description
1 polymer ?
#
loop_
_entity_poly.entity_id
_entity_poly.type
_entity_poly.pdbx_seq_one_letter_code
_entity_poly.pdbx_strand_id
1 'polypeptide(L)'
;MPSIDTLIKDMEDTILGLKGWDHLISLKMGDRIGKAATSRFRAPQKPRGYLSFSSIGSPCKRKLWYKINETATAKPLAPSDLLKFFYGDMIEELVLSIVEASGHTVTGQQDRMRINDLAGHRDAVIDGMTVDVKSASPYSFKKFAEGNLREDDPFGYISQLSSYVYAAKDDPLVTNKTHGAFLVVDKVNGTLCLDVYDFTPELEQKEKEVEQVKEMVAGEIPDRGFEPVPQSKTSPNTKLHPSCGFCEFNKKCWPEARRFVYGNGDVLLVDVVKKPNVPEDLTYNEQKEV
;
A
#
# COMPACT_ATOMS: atom_id res chain seq x y z
N MET A 1 -16.72 10.71 -26.14
CA MET A 1 -16.95 9.96 -24.90
C MET A 1 -15.73 10.21 -24.03
N PRO A 2 -15.88 10.31 -22.70
CA PRO A 2 -14.73 10.39 -21.81
C PRO A 2 -13.78 9.21 -22.06
N SER A 3 -12.49 9.45 -21.97
CA SER A 3 -11.47 8.40 -22.05
C SER A 3 -10.50 8.54 -20.88
N ILE A 4 -9.82 7.48 -20.53
CA ILE A 4 -8.83 7.49 -19.45
C ILE A 4 -7.79 8.61 -19.60
N ASP A 5 -7.48 9.03 -20.83
CA ASP A 5 -6.51 10.09 -21.13
C ASP A 5 -7.00 11.50 -20.72
N THR A 6 -8.32 11.71 -20.60
CA THR A 6 -8.89 12.99 -20.17
C THR A 6 -9.26 13.00 -18.68
N LEU A 7 -9.09 11.86 -17.98
CA LEU A 7 -9.58 11.64 -16.63
C LEU A 7 -9.21 12.76 -15.66
N ILE A 8 -7.93 13.10 -15.56
CA ILE A 8 -7.46 14.11 -14.58
C ILE A 8 -8.11 15.47 -14.86
N LYS A 9 -8.11 15.92 -16.13
CA LYS A 9 -8.73 17.19 -16.48
C LYS A 9 -10.23 17.19 -16.20
N ASP A 10 -10.93 16.11 -16.51
CA ASP A 10 -12.36 15.99 -16.31
C ASP A 10 -12.72 15.98 -14.82
N MET A 11 -11.87 15.36 -13.97
CA MET A 11 -11.99 15.43 -12.51
C MET A 11 -11.76 16.84 -11.97
N GLU A 12 -10.73 17.55 -12.47
CA GLU A 12 -10.44 18.94 -12.07
C GLU A 12 -11.60 19.85 -12.45
N ASP A 13 -12.16 19.75 -13.66
CA ASP A 13 -13.33 20.52 -14.12
C ASP A 13 -14.54 20.23 -13.21
N THR A 14 -14.71 19.00 -12.74
CA THR A 14 -15.78 18.62 -11.81
C THR A 14 -15.56 19.25 -10.42
N ILE A 15 -14.34 19.22 -9.90
CA ILE A 15 -13.96 19.83 -8.61
C ILE A 15 -14.19 21.35 -8.66
N LEU A 16 -13.93 21.99 -9.80
CA LEU A 16 -14.19 23.41 -10.02
C LEU A 16 -15.69 23.74 -10.23
N GLY A 17 -16.58 22.74 -10.21
CA GLY A 17 -18.02 22.92 -10.43
C GLY A 17 -18.42 23.14 -11.90
N LEU A 18 -17.54 22.91 -12.85
CA LEU A 18 -17.80 23.15 -14.27
C LEU A 18 -18.66 22.06 -14.93
N LYS A 19 -18.69 20.84 -14.35
CA LYS A 19 -19.47 19.68 -14.85
C LYS A 19 -20.73 19.38 -14.06
N GLY A 20 -20.91 20.01 -12.90
CA GLY A 20 -21.99 19.72 -11.96
C GLY A 20 -21.70 18.51 -11.06
N TRP A 21 -22.57 18.29 -10.10
CA TRP A 21 -22.47 17.20 -9.12
C TRP A 21 -23.86 16.64 -8.82
N ASP A 22 -24.08 15.37 -9.14
CA ASP A 22 -25.36 14.70 -8.86
C ASP A 22 -25.46 14.36 -7.36
N HIS A 23 -26.58 14.71 -6.76
CA HIS A 23 -26.89 14.39 -5.35
C HIS A 23 -26.84 12.86 -5.05
N LEU A 24 -27.21 12.03 -6.02
CA LEU A 24 -27.12 10.57 -5.86
C LEU A 24 -25.67 10.09 -5.67
N ILE A 25 -24.69 10.76 -6.27
CA ILE A 25 -23.27 10.46 -6.06
C ILE A 25 -22.89 10.75 -4.61
N SER A 26 -23.36 11.88 -4.03
CA SER A 26 -23.14 12.19 -2.61
C SER A 26 -23.71 11.12 -1.67
N LEU A 27 -24.90 10.63 -1.97
CA LEU A 27 -25.53 9.56 -1.16
C LEU A 27 -24.74 8.25 -1.24
N LYS A 28 -24.32 7.85 -2.44
CA LYS A 28 -23.48 6.66 -2.63
C LYS A 28 -22.15 6.78 -1.91
N MET A 29 -21.46 7.91 -2.06
CA MET A 29 -20.20 8.20 -1.38
C MET A 29 -20.35 8.10 0.14
N GLY A 30 -21.40 8.73 0.70
CA GLY A 30 -21.68 8.68 2.14
C GLY A 30 -21.91 7.25 2.65
N ASP A 31 -22.68 6.44 1.92
CA ASP A 31 -22.91 5.02 2.25
C ASP A 31 -21.61 4.20 2.23
N ARG A 32 -20.78 4.38 1.19
CA ARG A 32 -19.50 3.68 1.05
C ARG A 32 -18.53 4.05 2.18
N ILE A 33 -18.38 5.34 2.49
CA ILE A 33 -17.55 5.82 3.61
C ILE A 33 -18.06 5.27 4.94
N GLY A 34 -19.38 5.24 5.16
CA GLY A 34 -19.99 4.65 6.35
C GLY A 34 -19.70 3.15 6.49
N LYS A 35 -19.74 2.41 5.39
CA LYS A 35 -19.36 0.98 5.35
C LYS A 35 -17.87 0.78 5.65
N ALA A 36 -17.00 1.61 5.07
CA ALA A 36 -15.57 1.57 5.33
C ALA A 36 -15.25 1.83 6.81
N ALA A 37 -15.87 2.85 7.42
CA ALA A 37 -15.73 3.14 8.85
C ALA A 37 -16.19 1.96 9.72
N THR A 38 -17.35 1.36 9.39
CA THR A 38 -17.86 0.19 10.10
C THR A 38 -16.90 -0.99 9.98
N SER A 39 -16.40 -1.28 8.78
CA SER A 39 -15.41 -2.34 8.56
C SER A 39 -14.12 -2.12 9.34
N ARG A 40 -13.67 -0.86 9.44
CA ARG A 40 -12.40 -0.51 10.09
C ARG A 40 -12.47 -0.55 11.61
N PHE A 41 -13.59 -0.08 12.20
CA PHE A 41 -13.67 0.18 13.63
C PHE A 41 -14.61 -0.72 14.42
N ARG A 42 -15.40 -1.58 13.76
CA ARG A 42 -16.39 -2.44 14.44
C ARG A 42 -15.75 -3.47 15.38
N ALA A 43 -14.57 -3.99 15.05
CA ALA A 43 -13.89 -5.02 15.80
C ALA A 43 -12.37 -4.83 15.73
N PRO A 44 -11.62 -5.36 16.71
CA PRO A 44 -10.16 -5.36 16.66
C PRO A 44 -9.64 -5.99 15.37
N GLN A 45 -8.73 -5.28 14.70
CA GLN A 45 -8.08 -5.79 13.49
C GLN A 45 -7.04 -6.84 13.87
N LYS A 46 -7.18 -8.03 13.30
CA LYS A 46 -6.22 -9.12 13.51
C LYS A 46 -5.16 -9.11 12.40
N PRO A 47 -3.91 -9.47 12.71
CA PRO A 47 -2.91 -9.71 11.68
C PRO A 47 -3.40 -10.75 10.66
N ARG A 48 -3.07 -10.53 9.40
CA ARG A 48 -3.52 -11.40 8.30
C ARG A 48 -2.43 -12.44 8.01
N GLY A 49 -2.68 -13.71 8.33
CA GLY A 49 -1.80 -14.86 8.08
C GLY A 49 -1.94 -15.47 6.69
N TYR A 50 -2.12 -14.65 5.65
CA TYR A 50 -2.23 -15.13 4.27
C TYR A 50 -1.58 -14.15 3.28
N LEU A 51 -1.14 -14.67 2.14
CA LEU A 51 -0.66 -13.88 1.04
C LEU A 51 -1.83 -13.21 0.31
N SER A 52 -1.59 -12.03 -0.23
CA SER A 52 -2.54 -11.25 -1.04
C SER A 52 -1.79 -10.50 -2.12
N PHE A 53 -2.47 -9.98 -3.14
CA PHE A 53 -1.84 -9.18 -4.18
C PHE A 53 -1.06 -7.99 -3.63
N SER A 54 -1.54 -7.36 -2.55
CA SER A 54 -0.82 -6.26 -1.88
C SER A 54 0.43 -6.69 -1.11
N SER A 55 0.70 -7.99 -0.99
CA SER A 55 1.85 -8.48 -0.23
C SER A 55 2.94 -9.14 -1.08
N ILE A 56 2.59 -9.75 -2.22
CA ILE A 56 3.54 -10.54 -3.01
C ILE A 56 4.72 -9.72 -3.57
N GLY A 57 4.49 -8.44 -3.89
CA GLY A 57 5.52 -7.52 -4.33
C GLY A 57 6.44 -6.98 -3.23
N SER A 58 6.28 -7.45 -1.99
CA SER A 58 7.13 -6.99 -0.88
C SER A 58 8.61 -7.24 -1.15
N PRO A 59 9.47 -6.22 -1.08
CA PRO A 59 10.92 -6.38 -1.30
C PRO A 59 11.60 -7.19 -0.17
N CYS A 60 10.92 -7.35 0.98
CA CYS A 60 11.42 -8.15 2.09
C CYS A 60 10.73 -9.52 2.14
N LYS A 61 11.40 -10.56 1.62
CA LYS A 61 10.92 -11.95 1.63
C LYS A 61 10.74 -12.49 3.06
N ARG A 62 11.62 -12.14 3.99
CA ARG A 62 11.53 -12.50 5.40
C ARG A 62 10.27 -11.96 6.08
N LYS A 63 9.81 -10.75 5.70
CA LYS A 63 8.53 -10.19 6.17
C LYS A 63 7.35 -11.06 5.72
N LEU A 64 7.35 -11.52 4.47
CA LEU A 64 6.31 -12.42 3.95
C LEU A 64 6.33 -13.77 4.68
N TRP A 65 7.50 -14.31 4.94
CA TRP A 65 7.66 -15.55 5.68
C TRP A 65 7.08 -15.44 7.09
N TYR A 66 7.41 -14.39 7.87
CA TYR A 66 6.82 -14.13 9.18
C TYR A 66 5.30 -13.98 9.12
N LYS A 67 4.81 -13.27 8.10
CA LYS A 67 3.37 -13.06 7.91
C LYS A 67 2.59 -14.36 7.78
N ILE A 68 3.17 -15.39 7.19
CA ILE A 68 2.53 -16.71 7.00
C ILE A 68 2.79 -17.61 8.19
N ASN A 69 4.03 -17.71 8.64
CA ASN A 69 4.45 -18.75 9.59
C ASN A 69 4.41 -18.29 11.06
N GLU A 70 4.50 -16.97 11.30
CA GLU A 70 4.57 -16.42 12.65
C GLU A 70 3.64 -15.19 12.83
N THR A 71 2.45 -15.24 12.26
CA THR A 71 1.47 -14.14 12.28
C THR A 71 1.20 -13.59 13.69
N ALA A 72 1.21 -14.45 14.71
CA ALA A 72 0.97 -14.06 16.09
C ALA A 72 2.04 -13.12 16.67
N THR A 73 3.25 -13.09 16.07
CA THR A 73 4.35 -12.22 16.51
C THR A 73 4.29 -10.82 15.88
N ALA A 74 3.32 -10.56 15.02
CA ALA A 74 3.11 -9.24 14.42
C ALA A 74 2.74 -8.22 15.49
N LYS A 75 3.38 -7.05 15.45
CA LYS A 75 3.03 -5.91 16.31
C LYS A 75 1.56 -5.51 16.09
N PRO A 76 0.77 -5.32 17.15
CA PRO A 76 -0.57 -4.79 17.02
C PRO A 76 -0.58 -3.42 16.35
N LEU A 77 -1.64 -3.15 15.57
CA LEU A 77 -1.83 -1.85 14.95
C LEU A 77 -2.10 -0.78 16.02
N ALA A 78 -1.41 0.34 15.94
CA ALA A 78 -1.69 1.49 16.78
C ALA A 78 -2.98 2.20 16.31
N PRO A 79 -3.68 2.95 17.18
CA PRO A 79 -4.83 3.76 16.77
C PRO A 79 -4.52 4.72 15.62
N SER A 80 -3.31 5.29 15.60
CA SER A 80 -2.83 6.15 14.51
C SER A 80 -2.72 5.41 13.17
N ASP A 81 -2.39 4.11 13.17
CA ASP A 81 -2.31 3.32 11.94
C ASP A 81 -3.72 3.04 11.39
N LEU A 82 -4.66 2.71 12.28
CA LEU A 82 -6.07 2.50 11.90
C LEU A 82 -6.69 3.77 11.30
N LEU A 83 -6.40 4.95 11.88
CA LEU A 83 -6.84 6.22 11.31
C LEU A 83 -6.22 6.50 9.95
N LYS A 84 -4.92 6.24 9.76
CA LYS A 84 -4.25 6.39 8.45
C LYS A 84 -4.87 5.48 7.40
N PHE A 85 -5.19 4.24 7.76
CA PHE A 85 -5.87 3.33 6.84
C PHE A 85 -7.26 3.82 6.48
N PHE A 86 -8.03 4.31 7.46
CA PHE A 86 -9.34 4.88 7.20
C PHE A 86 -9.28 6.16 6.34
N TYR A 87 -8.24 6.99 6.50
CA TYR A 87 -8.02 8.12 5.58
C TYR A 87 -7.80 7.65 4.14
N GLY A 88 -7.09 6.53 3.95
CA GLY A 88 -6.96 5.89 2.65
C GLY A 88 -8.31 5.46 2.07
N ASP A 89 -9.11 4.74 2.88
CA ASP A 89 -10.45 4.29 2.50
C ASP A 89 -11.36 5.48 2.10
N MET A 90 -11.33 6.58 2.87
CA MET A 90 -12.12 7.79 2.56
C MET A 90 -11.67 8.49 1.27
N ILE A 91 -10.36 8.58 1.05
CA ILE A 91 -9.81 9.22 -0.16
C ILE A 91 -10.17 8.38 -1.40
N GLU A 92 -10.08 7.07 -1.31
CA GLU A 92 -10.51 6.17 -2.40
C GLU A 92 -11.96 6.43 -2.81
N GLU A 93 -12.88 6.43 -1.84
CA GLU A 93 -14.30 6.66 -2.10
C GLU A 93 -14.58 8.07 -2.63
N LEU A 94 -13.90 9.08 -2.11
CA LEU A 94 -13.98 10.46 -2.61
C LEU A 94 -13.54 10.53 -4.07
N VAL A 95 -12.37 9.98 -4.39
CA VAL A 95 -11.77 10.04 -5.72
C VAL A 95 -12.64 9.31 -6.74
N LEU A 96 -13.10 8.08 -6.43
CA LEU A 96 -13.98 7.33 -7.31
C LEU A 96 -15.34 8.03 -7.52
N SER A 97 -15.84 8.74 -6.51
CA SER A 97 -17.06 9.56 -6.65
C SER A 97 -16.83 10.77 -7.56
N ILE A 98 -15.65 11.41 -7.52
CA ILE A 98 -15.30 12.49 -8.44
C ILE A 98 -15.18 11.96 -9.88
N VAL A 99 -14.60 10.76 -10.05
CA VAL A 99 -14.54 10.08 -11.36
C VAL A 99 -15.93 9.81 -11.91
N GLU A 100 -16.86 9.27 -11.11
CA GLU A 100 -18.27 9.08 -11.54
C GLU A 100 -18.91 10.43 -11.91
N ALA A 101 -18.73 11.48 -11.09
CA ALA A 101 -19.29 12.81 -11.34
C ALA A 101 -18.71 13.50 -12.57
N SER A 102 -17.48 13.18 -12.95
CA SER A 102 -16.81 13.72 -14.13
C SER A 102 -17.28 13.07 -15.45
N GLY A 103 -18.16 12.05 -15.35
CA GLY A 103 -18.78 11.38 -16.49
C GLY A 103 -18.03 10.14 -16.97
N HIS A 104 -17.00 9.71 -16.26
CA HIS A 104 -16.28 8.46 -16.51
C HIS A 104 -17.02 7.26 -15.93
N THR A 105 -16.82 6.10 -16.53
CA THR A 105 -17.44 4.85 -16.08
C THR A 105 -16.59 4.23 -14.97
N VAL A 106 -17.18 4.02 -13.80
CA VAL A 106 -16.57 3.30 -12.67
C VAL A 106 -17.32 2.00 -12.45
N THR A 107 -16.64 0.87 -12.57
CA THR A 107 -17.19 -0.48 -12.38
C THR A 107 -16.26 -1.36 -11.58
N GLY A 108 -16.70 -2.54 -11.17
CA GLY A 108 -15.87 -3.53 -10.51
C GLY A 108 -15.21 -3.08 -9.21
N GLN A 109 -15.83 -2.11 -8.49
CA GLN A 109 -15.31 -1.59 -7.23
C GLN A 109 -15.25 -2.69 -6.17
N GLN A 110 -14.07 -2.84 -5.56
CA GLN A 110 -13.80 -3.82 -4.51
C GLN A 110 -14.07 -5.27 -4.93
N ASP A 111 -14.09 -5.56 -6.24
CA ASP A 111 -14.23 -6.94 -6.73
C ASP A 111 -13.05 -7.79 -6.28
N ARG A 112 -13.40 -9.00 -5.81
CA ARG A 112 -12.41 -9.97 -5.39
C ARG A 112 -11.81 -10.68 -6.59
N MET A 113 -10.55 -10.39 -6.86
CA MET A 113 -9.76 -10.99 -7.93
C MET A 113 -8.91 -12.15 -7.40
N ARG A 114 -8.59 -13.14 -8.26
CA ARG A 114 -7.79 -14.32 -7.90
C ARG A 114 -6.76 -14.68 -8.96
N ILE A 115 -5.62 -15.17 -8.47
CA ILE A 115 -4.63 -15.94 -9.24
C ILE A 115 -4.39 -17.20 -8.43
N ASN A 116 -4.88 -18.33 -8.90
CA ASN A 116 -4.93 -19.59 -8.15
C ASN A 116 -5.65 -19.37 -6.78
N ASP A 117 -4.99 -19.67 -5.68
CA ASP A 117 -5.48 -19.45 -4.30
C ASP A 117 -5.16 -18.06 -3.73
N LEU A 118 -4.31 -17.28 -4.41
CA LEU A 118 -4.00 -15.90 -4.04
C LEU A 118 -5.15 -14.96 -4.43
N ALA A 119 -5.51 -14.04 -3.54
CA ALA A 119 -6.58 -13.10 -3.79
C ALA A 119 -6.23 -11.66 -3.39
N GLY A 120 -6.94 -10.71 -4.00
CA GLY A 120 -6.96 -9.29 -3.65
C GLY A 120 -8.29 -8.68 -4.01
N HIS A 121 -8.55 -7.46 -3.56
CA HIS A 121 -9.69 -6.64 -3.98
C HIS A 121 -9.12 -5.49 -4.79
N ARG A 122 -9.54 -5.39 -6.06
CA ARG A 122 -9.17 -4.22 -6.89
C ARG A 122 -10.00 -3.03 -6.46
N ASP A 123 -9.46 -1.82 -6.60
CA ASP A 123 -10.20 -0.64 -6.23
C ASP A 123 -11.30 -0.34 -7.26
N ALA A 124 -10.99 -0.31 -8.54
CA ALA A 124 -11.99 -0.11 -9.60
C ALA A 124 -11.49 -0.52 -11.01
N VAL A 125 -12.45 -0.54 -11.94
CA VAL A 125 -12.20 -0.43 -13.39
C VAL A 125 -12.77 0.92 -13.83
N ILE A 126 -11.91 1.76 -14.40
CA ILE A 126 -12.29 3.08 -14.95
C ILE A 126 -12.13 3.03 -16.46
N ASP A 127 -13.20 3.30 -17.20
CA ASP A 127 -13.24 3.27 -18.66
C ASP A 127 -12.64 2.00 -19.28
N GLY A 128 -12.84 0.86 -18.62
CA GLY A 128 -12.32 -0.43 -19.05
C GLY A 128 -10.85 -0.70 -18.71
N MET A 129 -10.19 0.14 -17.92
CA MET A 129 -8.84 -0.09 -17.41
C MET A 129 -8.86 -0.39 -15.92
N THR A 130 -8.07 -1.37 -15.46
CA THR A 130 -7.87 -1.64 -14.03
C THR A 130 -7.09 -0.49 -13.40
N VAL A 131 -7.70 0.11 -12.37
CA VAL A 131 -7.13 1.28 -11.66
C VAL A 131 -7.03 0.98 -10.17
N ASP A 132 -5.89 1.35 -9.60
CA ASP A 132 -5.61 1.29 -8.17
C ASP A 132 -5.44 2.73 -7.64
N VAL A 133 -6.23 3.09 -6.63
CA VAL A 133 -6.25 4.45 -6.07
C VAL A 133 -5.24 4.56 -4.93
N LYS A 134 -4.40 5.58 -4.98
CA LYS A 134 -3.38 5.80 -3.94
C LYS A 134 -3.48 7.19 -3.32
N SER A 135 -3.46 7.25 -1.97
CA SER A 135 -3.22 8.48 -1.23
C SER A 135 -1.74 8.58 -0.88
N ALA A 136 -1.03 9.53 -1.45
CA ALA A 136 0.41 9.66 -1.32
C ALA A 136 0.83 10.88 -0.49
N SER A 137 2.02 10.80 0.14
CA SER A 137 2.71 11.99 0.61
C SER A 137 3.30 12.75 -0.59
N PRO A 138 3.63 14.06 -0.47
CA PRO A 138 4.25 14.80 -1.58
C PRO A 138 5.48 14.11 -2.18
N TYR A 139 6.32 13.51 -1.32
CA TYR A 139 7.49 12.76 -1.76
C TYR A 139 7.12 11.52 -2.60
N SER A 140 6.14 10.74 -2.14
CA SER A 140 5.69 9.54 -2.87
C SER A 140 4.88 9.91 -4.11
N PHE A 141 4.07 10.98 -4.06
CA PHE A 141 3.30 11.48 -5.19
C PHE A 141 4.20 11.82 -6.39
N LYS A 142 5.35 12.45 -6.12
CA LYS A 142 6.32 12.80 -7.15
C LYS A 142 6.77 11.59 -7.99
N LYS A 143 6.94 10.42 -7.38
CA LYS A 143 7.33 9.20 -8.10
C LYS A 143 6.30 8.76 -9.13
N PHE A 144 5.01 8.87 -8.80
CA PHE A 144 3.93 8.58 -9.73
C PHE A 144 3.82 9.67 -10.82
N ALA A 145 3.85 10.94 -10.42
CA ALA A 145 3.74 12.06 -11.36
C ALA A 145 4.88 12.12 -12.38
N GLU A 146 6.05 11.59 -12.05
CA GLU A 146 7.23 11.51 -12.91
C GLU A 146 7.40 10.14 -13.60
N GLY A 147 6.51 9.16 -13.34
CA GLY A 147 6.60 7.82 -13.92
C GLY A 147 7.78 6.98 -13.40
N ASN A 148 8.32 7.31 -12.23
CA ASN A 148 9.55 6.70 -11.68
C ASN A 148 9.28 5.57 -10.67
N LEU A 149 8.03 5.11 -10.53
CA LEU A 149 7.69 4.11 -9.52
C LEU A 149 8.39 2.77 -9.74
N ARG A 150 8.62 2.34 -11.00
CA ARG A 150 9.35 1.09 -11.28
C ARG A 150 10.78 1.08 -10.74
N GLU A 151 11.42 2.25 -10.65
CA GLU A 151 12.80 2.39 -10.18
C GLU A 151 12.90 2.38 -8.64
N ASP A 152 11.83 2.84 -7.95
CA ASP A 152 11.81 2.93 -6.49
C ASP A 152 10.41 2.62 -5.95
N ASP A 153 10.08 1.32 -5.91
CA ASP A 153 8.82 0.75 -5.38
C ASP A 153 9.03 -0.02 -4.07
N PRO A 154 9.19 0.67 -2.94
CA PRO A 154 9.44 0.02 -1.66
C PRO A 154 8.22 -0.72 -1.09
N PHE A 155 7.04 -0.58 -1.71
CA PHE A 155 5.80 -1.19 -1.26
C PHE A 155 5.30 -2.33 -2.15
N GLY A 156 5.90 -2.53 -3.34
CA GLY A 156 5.51 -3.55 -4.30
C GLY A 156 4.22 -3.23 -5.05
N TYR A 157 3.94 -1.95 -5.29
CA TYR A 157 2.73 -1.50 -5.99
C TYR A 157 2.67 -2.00 -7.44
N ILE A 158 3.81 -2.04 -8.13
CA ILE A 158 3.91 -2.56 -9.51
C ILE A 158 3.47 -4.04 -9.54
N SER A 159 3.99 -4.88 -8.62
CA SER A 159 3.57 -6.27 -8.54
C SER A 159 2.11 -6.43 -8.12
N GLN A 160 1.59 -5.56 -7.26
CA GLN A 160 0.19 -5.53 -6.87
C GLN A 160 -0.71 -5.23 -8.06
N LEU A 161 -0.48 -4.13 -8.77
CA LEU A 161 -1.33 -3.71 -9.90
C LEU A 161 -1.24 -4.71 -11.07
N SER A 162 -0.04 -5.20 -11.40
CA SER A 162 0.11 -6.24 -12.43
C SER A 162 -0.63 -7.52 -12.08
N SER A 163 -0.78 -7.85 -10.79
CA SER A 163 -1.60 -8.99 -10.35
C SER A 163 -3.09 -8.77 -10.61
N TYR A 164 -3.60 -7.56 -10.40
CA TYR A 164 -4.99 -7.23 -10.75
C TYR A 164 -5.22 -7.26 -12.25
N VAL A 165 -4.29 -6.71 -13.05
CA VAL A 165 -4.37 -6.73 -14.52
C VAL A 165 -4.37 -8.18 -15.03
N TYR A 166 -3.46 -9.03 -14.51
CA TYR A 166 -3.43 -10.45 -14.85
C TYR A 166 -4.74 -11.18 -14.48
N ALA A 167 -5.23 -10.99 -13.26
CA ALA A 167 -6.45 -11.63 -12.79
C ALA A 167 -7.70 -11.17 -13.56
N ALA A 168 -7.64 -10.02 -14.23
CA ALA A 168 -8.72 -9.47 -15.05
C ALA A 168 -8.68 -9.90 -16.52
N LYS A 169 -7.82 -10.86 -16.90
CA LYS A 169 -7.66 -11.30 -18.30
C LYS A 169 -8.96 -11.71 -18.98
N ASP A 170 -9.85 -12.38 -18.24
CA ASP A 170 -11.14 -12.85 -18.73
C ASP A 170 -12.34 -12.02 -18.22
N ASP A 171 -12.10 -10.91 -17.52
CA ASP A 171 -13.14 -10.07 -16.97
C ASP A 171 -13.76 -9.18 -18.05
N PRO A 172 -15.08 -9.28 -18.33
CA PRO A 172 -15.74 -8.47 -19.37
C PRO A 172 -15.76 -6.96 -19.07
N LEU A 173 -15.58 -6.55 -17.80
CA LEU A 173 -15.51 -5.13 -17.42
C LEU A 173 -14.20 -4.46 -17.88
N VAL A 174 -13.15 -5.23 -18.08
CA VAL A 174 -11.84 -4.74 -18.48
C VAL A 174 -11.66 -4.92 -19.99
N THR A 175 -11.54 -3.82 -20.73
CA THR A 175 -11.27 -3.83 -22.17
C THR A 175 -9.78 -3.75 -22.47
N ASN A 176 -9.01 -3.03 -21.64
CA ASN A 176 -7.55 -3.00 -21.73
C ASN A 176 -6.93 -4.08 -20.83
N LYS A 177 -6.47 -5.17 -21.44
CA LYS A 177 -5.99 -6.38 -20.76
C LYS A 177 -4.51 -6.35 -20.36
N THR A 178 -3.77 -5.36 -20.81
CA THR A 178 -2.31 -5.29 -20.61
C THR A 178 -1.86 -4.09 -19.79
N HIS A 179 -2.70 -3.07 -19.69
CA HIS A 179 -2.37 -1.85 -18.95
C HIS A 179 -3.19 -1.75 -17.65
N GLY A 180 -2.59 -1.09 -16.69
CA GLY A 180 -3.25 -0.64 -15.47
C GLY A 180 -2.73 0.73 -15.07
N ALA A 181 -3.45 1.42 -14.21
CA ALA A 181 -3.08 2.74 -13.78
C ALA A 181 -3.15 2.92 -12.26
N PHE A 182 -2.31 3.80 -11.74
CA PHE A 182 -2.47 4.37 -10.42
C PHE A 182 -3.14 5.74 -10.57
N LEU A 183 -4.29 5.92 -9.93
CA LEU A 183 -4.92 7.23 -9.75
C LEU A 183 -4.53 7.75 -8.37
N VAL A 184 -3.69 8.77 -8.35
CA VAL A 184 -2.98 9.18 -7.12
C VAL A 184 -3.39 10.58 -6.70
N VAL A 185 -3.64 10.70 -5.38
CA VAL A 185 -3.88 11.99 -4.72
C VAL A 185 -2.70 12.32 -3.82
N ASP A 186 -2.09 13.49 -4.00
CA ASP A 186 -1.27 14.09 -2.94
C ASP A 186 -2.18 14.54 -1.79
N LYS A 187 -2.17 13.78 -0.70
CA LYS A 187 -3.06 14.03 0.45
C LYS A 187 -2.76 15.32 1.22
N VAL A 188 -1.66 16.01 0.92
CA VAL A 188 -1.27 17.28 1.54
C VAL A 188 -1.66 18.45 0.66
N ASN A 189 -1.40 18.34 -0.66
CA ASN A 189 -1.60 19.44 -1.61
C ASN A 189 -2.92 19.33 -2.39
N GLY A 190 -3.58 18.16 -2.37
CA GLY A 190 -4.81 17.92 -3.15
C GLY A 190 -4.60 17.74 -4.65
N THR A 191 -3.36 17.66 -5.14
CA THR A 191 -3.07 17.42 -6.55
C THR A 191 -3.35 15.98 -6.95
N LEU A 192 -3.73 15.78 -8.22
CA LEU A 192 -4.05 14.49 -8.82
C LEU A 192 -3.05 14.15 -9.92
N CYS A 193 -2.74 12.88 -10.08
CA CYS A 193 -2.10 12.36 -11.28
C CYS A 193 -2.62 10.95 -11.62
N LEU A 194 -2.50 10.60 -12.89
CA LEU A 194 -2.73 9.26 -13.41
C LEU A 194 -1.42 8.74 -13.97
N ASP A 195 -0.93 7.61 -13.42
CA ASP A 195 0.32 6.98 -13.82
C ASP A 195 0.00 5.62 -14.44
N VAL A 196 0.15 5.50 -15.76
CA VAL A 196 -0.28 4.34 -16.56
C VAL A 196 0.92 3.46 -16.91
N TYR A 197 0.76 2.15 -16.71
CA TYR A 197 1.79 1.14 -16.96
C TYR A 197 1.34 0.08 -17.95
N ASP A 198 2.20 -0.26 -18.91
CA ASP A 198 2.12 -1.50 -19.68
C ASP A 198 2.73 -2.64 -18.85
N PHE A 199 1.95 -3.66 -18.56
CA PHE A 199 2.33 -4.84 -17.79
C PHE A 199 2.58 -6.07 -18.64
N THR A 200 2.60 -5.95 -19.97
CA THR A 200 2.83 -7.10 -20.87
C THR A 200 4.01 -7.99 -20.42
N PRO A 201 5.18 -7.44 -20.02
CA PRO A 201 6.30 -8.27 -19.57
C PRO A 201 6.02 -9.02 -18.25
N GLU A 202 5.31 -8.39 -17.33
CA GLU A 202 4.99 -9.00 -16.02
C GLU A 202 3.91 -10.07 -16.13
N LEU A 203 2.95 -9.89 -17.07
CA LEU A 203 1.83 -10.82 -17.21
C LEU A 203 2.30 -12.21 -17.63
N GLU A 204 3.30 -12.32 -18.51
CA GLU A 204 3.85 -13.59 -18.96
C GLU A 204 4.46 -14.42 -17.83
N GLN A 205 4.91 -13.79 -16.75
CA GLN A 205 5.60 -14.44 -15.63
C GLN A 205 4.79 -14.44 -14.33
N LYS A 206 3.57 -13.88 -14.34
CA LYS A 206 2.82 -13.63 -13.10
C LYS A 206 2.48 -14.90 -12.31
N GLU A 207 2.06 -15.97 -12.96
CA GLU A 207 1.79 -17.24 -12.26
C GLU A 207 3.05 -17.81 -11.64
N LYS A 208 4.18 -17.73 -12.35
CA LYS A 208 5.48 -18.18 -11.83
C LYS A 208 5.92 -17.33 -10.63
N GLU A 209 5.74 -16.01 -10.68
CA GLU A 209 6.02 -15.11 -9.53
C GLU A 209 5.21 -15.53 -8.30
N VAL A 210 3.90 -15.75 -8.48
CA VAL A 210 3.02 -16.20 -7.40
C VAL A 210 3.50 -17.52 -6.81
N GLU A 211 3.84 -18.51 -7.64
CA GLU A 211 4.30 -19.83 -7.17
C GLU A 211 5.63 -19.72 -6.44
N GLN A 212 6.59 -18.97 -6.96
CA GLN A 212 7.88 -18.72 -6.30
C GLN A 212 7.72 -18.10 -4.91
N VAL A 213 6.77 -17.16 -4.75
CA VAL A 213 6.49 -16.57 -3.42
C VAL A 213 5.88 -17.61 -2.48
N LYS A 214 4.98 -18.47 -2.97
CA LYS A 214 4.39 -19.55 -2.17
C LYS A 214 5.43 -20.58 -1.72
N GLU A 215 6.28 -21.04 -2.62
CA GLU A 215 7.38 -21.94 -2.31
C GLU A 215 8.35 -21.33 -1.28
N MET A 216 8.68 -20.04 -1.46
CA MET A 216 9.56 -19.32 -0.54
C MET A 216 8.99 -19.23 0.87
N VAL A 217 7.70 -18.93 1.04
CA VAL A 217 7.10 -18.85 2.39
C VAL A 217 6.87 -20.22 3.02
N ALA A 218 6.79 -21.28 2.24
CA ALA A 218 6.73 -22.67 2.72
C ALA A 218 8.10 -23.24 3.13
N GLY A 219 9.19 -22.61 2.70
CA GLY A 219 10.56 -23.03 2.97
C GLY A 219 11.13 -22.47 4.26
N GLU A 220 12.45 -22.50 4.37
CA GLU A 220 13.18 -21.92 5.49
C GLU A 220 13.06 -20.40 5.54
N ILE A 221 13.29 -19.83 6.73
CA ILE A 221 13.25 -18.39 6.94
C ILE A 221 14.30 -17.68 6.07
N PRO A 222 13.93 -16.76 5.17
CA PRO A 222 14.89 -16.02 4.35
C PRO A 222 15.77 -15.07 5.17
N ASP A 223 16.90 -14.66 4.61
CA ASP A 223 17.76 -13.63 5.19
C ASP A 223 17.01 -12.30 5.40
N ARG A 224 17.57 -11.44 6.24
CA ARG A 224 17.07 -10.07 6.43
C ARG A 224 17.10 -9.32 5.10
N GLY A 225 15.98 -8.70 4.73
CA GLY A 225 15.84 -8.05 3.42
C GLY A 225 16.55 -6.69 3.31
N PHE A 226 16.98 -6.12 4.43
CA PHE A 226 17.63 -4.82 4.48
C PHE A 226 18.68 -4.79 5.57
N GLU A 227 19.82 -4.15 5.29
CA GLU A 227 20.88 -3.89 6.24
C GLU A 227 20.58 -2.63 7.06
N PRO A 228 21.11 -2.53 8.30
CA PRO A 228 21.10 -1.29 9.06
C PRO A 228 21.79 -0.15 8.30
N VAL A 229 21.29 1.06 8.52
CA VAL A 229 21.84 2.26 7.89
C VAL A 229 22.43 3.21 8.94
N PRO A 230 23.38 4.10 8.59
CA PRO A 230 23.87 5.12 9.52
C PRO A 230 22.72 5.92 10.13
N GLN A 231 22.76 6.17 11.43
CA GLN A 231 21.74 6.98 12.10
C GLN A 231 21.70 8.40 11.51
N SER A 232 22.86 8.98 11.26
CA SER A 232 23.06 10.26 10.57
C SER A 232 24.46 10.30 9.94
N LYS A 233 24.76 11.36 9.18
CA LYS A 233 26.09 11.56 8.56
C LYS A 233 27.24 11.64 9.57
N THR A 234 26.96 12.03 10.81
CA THR A 234 27.97 12.27 11.86
C THR A 234 27.86 11.32 13.05
N SER A 235 26.82 10.49 13.11
CA SER A 235 26.65 9.54 14.19
C SER A 235 27.46 8.26 13.94
N PRO A 236 28.14 7.71 14.97
CA PRO A 236 28.78 6.41 14.88
C PRO A 236 27.77 5.24 15.01
N ASN A 237 26.50 5.55 15.33
CA ASN A 237 25.46 4.54 15.53
C ASN A 237 24.83 4.13 14.20
N THR A 238 24.29 2.91 14.14
CA THR A 238 23.44 2.47 13.06
C THR A 238 21.99 2.32 13.54
N LYS A 239 21.05 2.52 12.64
CA LYS A 239 19.62 2.37 12.87
C LYS A 239 19.02 1.38 11.90
N LEU A 240 17.83 0.87 12.21
CA LEU A 240 17.07 0.08 11.25
C LEU A 240 16.85 0.85 9.95
N HIS A 241 16.94 0.11 8.84
CA HIS A 241 16.51 0.64 7.54
C HIS A 241 15.07 1.18 7.66
N PRO A 242 14.69 2.28 6.98
CA PRO A 242 13.33 2.83 7.05
C PRO A 242 12.22 1.80 6.84
N SER A 243 12.38 0.90 5.86
CA SER A 243 11.43 -0.19 5.61
C SER A 243 11.28 -1.16 6.78
N CYS A 244 12.32 -1.36 7.59
CA CYS A 244 12.27 -2.18 8.81
C CYS A 244 11.62 -1.42 9.97
N GLY A 245 11.75 -0.10 10.04
CA GLY A 245 11.13 0.74 11.07
C GLY A 245 9.61 0.66 11.07
N PHE A 246 8.99 0.53 9.89
CA PHE A 246 7.54 0.37 9.70
C PHE A 246 7.07 -1.10 9.64
N CYS A 247 7.98 -2.07 9.76
CA CYS A 247 7.63 -3.48 9.67
C CYS A 247 6.98 -3.95 10.99
N GLU A 248 5.84 -4.62 10.89
CA GLU A 248 5.13 -5.21 12.02
C GLU A 248 5.92 -6.32 12.74
N PHE A 249 6.93 -6.89 12.07
CA PHE A 249 7.82 -7.93 12.60
C PHE A 249 9.20 -7.42 13.01
N ASN A 250 9.40 -6.09 13.07
CA ASN A 250 10.72 -5.52 13.31
C ASN A 250 11.35 -6.00 14.62
N LYS A 251 10.56 -6.15 15.68
CA LYS A 251 11.01 -6.62 16.98
C LYS A 251 11.48 -8.09 16.94
N LYS A 252 10.73 -8.95 16.25
CA LYS A 252 11.08 -10.36 16.05
C LYS A 252 12.32 -10.52 15.16
N CYS A 253 12.39 -9.71 14.11
CA CYS A 253 13.48 -9.75 13.14
C CYS A 253 14.79 -9.15 13.69
N TRP A 254 14.69 -8.13 14.56
CA TRP A 254 15.80 -7.36 15.13
C TRP A 254 15.65 -7.27 16.65
N PRO A 255 15.76 -8.41 17.39
CA PRO A 255 15.60 -8.41 18.84
C PRO A 255 16.66 -7.60 19.57
N GLU A 256 17.83 -7.35 18.91
CA GLU A 256 18.91 -6.50 19.40
C GLU A 256 18.64 -5.01 19.30
N ALA A 257 17.67 -4.57 18.48
CA ALA A 257 17.38 -3.16 18.27
C ALA A 257 16.84 -2.49 19.55
N ARG A 258 17.35 -1.31 19.86
CA ARG A 258 16.99 -0.49 21.02
C ARG A 258 16.23 0.74 20.59
N ARG A 259 15.13 1.06 21.30
CA ARG A 259 14.24 2.18 20.98
C ARG A 259 14.63 3.43 21.75
N PHE A 260 14.89 4.52 21.02
CA PHE A 260 15.19 5.83 21.57
C PHE A 260 14.14 6.84 21.13
N VAL A 261 13.63 7.67 22.09
CA VAL A 261 12.51 8.60 21.90
C VAL A 261 13.07 9.98 21.59
N TYR A 262 12.97 10.41 20.31
CA TYR A 262 13.35 11.75 19.87
C TYR A 262 12.10 12.64 19.73
N GLY A 263 12.27 13.95 19.76
CA GLY A 263 11.17 14.91 19.64
C GLY A 263 10.40 14.83 18.32
N ASN A 264 11.02 14.30 17.27
CA ASN A 264 10.41 14.10 15.93
C ASN A 264 10.05 12.66 15.64
N GLY A 265 10.06 11.78 16.64
CA GLY A 265 9.68 10.37 16.53
C GLY A 265 10.74 9.41 17.03
N ASP A 266 10.35 8.16 17.20
CA ASP A 266 11.22 7.12 17.74
C ASP A 266 12.22 6.61 16.71
N VAL A 267 13.42 6.27 17.17
CA VAL A 267 14.46 5.65 16.35
C VAL A 267 14.87 4.32 16.97
N LEU A 268 14.88 3.27 16.14
CA LEU A 268 15.38 1.95 16.50
C LEU A 268 16.86 1.85 16.09
N LEU A 269 17.76 1.87 17.06
CA LEU A 269 19.20 1.71 16.84
C LEU A 269 19.59 0.23 16.98
N VAL A 270 20.39 -0.25 16.05
CA VAL A 270 20.97 -1.60 16.05
C VAL A 270 22.31 -1.60 16.76
N ASP A 271 23.25 -0.78 16.27
CA ASP A 271 24.54 -0.58 16.93
C ASP A 271 24.56 0.76 17.67
N VAL A 272 24.76 0.72 18.97
CA VAL A 272 24.83 1.91 19.83
C VAL A 272 26.27 2.08 20.32
N VAL A 273 27.11 2.63 19.45
CA VAL A 273 28.52 2.96 19.79
C VAL A 273 28.58 4.13 20.77
N LYS A 274 27.68 5.11 20.58
CA LYS A 274 27.54 6.25 21.50
C LYS A 274 26.09 6.40 21.88
N LYS A 275 25.78 6.25 23.19
CA LYS A 275 24.41 6.39 23.69
C LYS A 275 23.88 7.79 23.39
N PRO A 276 22.71 7.91 22.72
CA PRO A 276 22.05 9.19 22.48
C PRO A 276 21.64 9.88 23.80
N ASN A 277 21.66 11.23 23.78
CA ASN A 277 21.18 12.02 24.92
C ASN A 277 19.65 12.25 24.82
N VAL A 278 18.90 11.16 24.70
CA VAL A 278 17.43 11.14 24.69
C VAL A 278 16.96 9.90 25.46
N PRO A 279 15.71 9.87 25.96
CA PRO A 279 15.19 8.70 26.66
C PRO A 279 15.25 7.43 25.81
N GLU A 280 15.65 6.34 26.45
CA GLU A 280 15.55 4.99 25.91
C GLU A 280 14.29 4.34 26.45
N ASP A 281 13.47 3.78 25.56
CA ASP A 281 12.30 3.01 25.95
C ASP A 281 12.70 1.57 26.33
N LEU A 282 12.94 1.37 27.62
CA LEU A 282 13.34 0.07 28.14
C LEU A 282 12.22 -0.97 28.00
N THR A 283 10.95 -0.56 28.02
CA THR A 283 9.80 -1.48 27.89
C THR A 283 9.74 -2.13 26.51
N TYR A 284 10.23 -1.43 25.48
CA TYR A 284 10.39 -2.01 24.14
C TYR A 284 11.37 -3.19 24.15
N ASN A 285 12.41 -3.12 24.98
CA ASN A 285 13.47 -4.12 25.05
C ASN A 285 13.12 -5.31 25.97
N GLU A 286 12.32 -5.09 27.03
CA GLU A 286 11.96 -6.10 28.03
C GLU A 286 10.92 -7.12 27.57
N GLN A 287 10.15 -6.82 26.52
CA GLN A 287 9.18 -7.78 25.97
C GLN A 287 9.85 -8.89 25.13
N LYS A 288 11.01 -9.39 25.54
CA LYS A 288 11.77 -10.41 24.82
C LYS A 288 11.24 -11.83 24.97
N GLU A 289 10.30 -12.06 25.92
CA GLU A 289 9.78 -13.41 26.21
C GLU A 289 8.27 -13.35 26.48
N VAL A 290 7.46 -13.64 25.48
CA VAL A 290 6.14 -14.32 25.65
C VAL A 290 5.92 -15.24 24.44
#